data_905c88762f14d55446739908c0e920ec
#
_entry.id   905c88762f14d55446739908c0e920ec
#
_cell.length_a   1.000
_cell.length_b   1.000
_cell.length_c   1.000
_cell.angle_alpha   90.00
_cell.angle_beta   90.00
_cell.angle_gamma   90.00
#
_symmetry.space_group_name_H-M   'P 1'
#
loop_
_entity.id
_entity.type
_entity.pdbx_description
1 polymer ?
#
loop_
_entity_poly.entity_id
_entity_poly.type
_entity_poly.pdbx_seq_one_letter_code
_entity_poly.pdbx_strand_id
1 'polypeptide(L)'
;MRLYDVHTHRPPADLTTPAVVSIDASEPFEPRPGGCYAVGIHPWHAAADRLPLLRLRAAHPQVVMIGEAGLDRLAEAPMSLQIELFEAQVRLADELRKPLIIHCVRAWGELLDVRKRLRPDSPWIVHGFRGKSPLATQLLDAGLSLSFGLLHRPDALRTTWDRRRLFVETDDSPTPIVEVYECIAGELHVSVESLAHDVEKRFTALFH
;
A
#
# COMPACT_ATOMS: atom_id res chain seq x y z
N MET A 1 -17.88 15.06 -0.66
CA MET A 1 -16.52 14.61 -1.05
C MET A 1 -16.08 13.52 -0.09
N ARG A 2 -15.59 12.39 -0.60
CA ARG A 2 -14.99 11.33 0.22
C ARG A 2 -13.48 11.37 0.07
N LEU A 3 -12.76 11.24 1.18
CA LEU A 3 -11.30 11.12 1.21
C LEU A 3 -10.96 9.67 1.50
N TYR A 4 -10.10 9.08 0.71
CA TYR A 4 -9.70 7.68 0.80
C TYR A 4 -8.30 7.58 1.36
N ASP A 5 -8.13 6.77 2.39
CA ASP A 5 -6.83 6.44 2.99
C ASP A 5 -6.46 5.01 2.58
N VAL A 6 -5.50 4.88 1.65
CA VAL A 6 -5.18 3.56 1.09
C VAL A 6 -4.39 2.69 2.04
N HIS A 7 -3.75 3.29 3.04
CA HIS A 7 -2.93 2.59 4.03
C HIS A 7 -2.83 3.38 5.33
N THR A 8 -3.25 2.76 6.43
CA THR A 8 -3.09 3.30 7.78
C THR A 8 -2.95 2.19 8.82
N HIS A 9 -2.19 2.44 9.89
CA HIS A 9 -2.17 1.60 11.10
C HIS A 9 -3.16 2.08 12.16
N ARG A 10 -3.82 3.22 11.93
CA ARG A 10 -4.76 3.85 12.87
C ARG A 10 -6.19 3.74 12.34
N PRO A 11 -7.03 2.85 12.90
CA PRO A 11 -8.42 2.78 12.49
C PRO A 11 -9.09 4.16 12.63
N PRO A 12 -9.83 4.63 11.60
CA PRO A 12 -10.55 5.90 11.69
C PRO A 12 -11.57 5.85 12.85
N ALA A 13 -11.81 7.01 13.47
CA ALA A 13 -12.77 7.12 14.57
C ALA A 13 -14.19 6.75 14.16
N ASP A 14 -14.52 7.04 12.90
CA ASP A 14 -15.78 6.66 12.25
C ASP A 14 -15.52 6.00 10.88
N LEU A 15 -16.56 5.43 10.28
CA LEU A 15 -16.51 4.78 8.98
C LEU A 15 -16.88 5.71 7.81
N THR A 16 -16.95 7.02 8.03
CA THR A 16 -17.27 7.99 6.97
C THR A 16 -16.07 8.21 6.05
N THR A 17 -14.85 7.98 6.57
CA THR A 17 -13.60 7.98 5.81
C THR A 17 -13.25 6.56 5.41
N PRO A 18 -13.34 6.20 4.13
CA PRO A 18 -12.90 4.89 3.67
C PRO A 18 -11.38 4.75 3.85
N ALA A 19 -10.97 3.88 4.75
CA ALA A 19 -9.57 3.62 5.05
C ALA A 19 -9.28 2.12 5.04
N VAL A 20 -8.11 1.75 4.52
CA VAL A 20 -7.60 0.37 4.59
C VAL A 20 -6.63 0.27 5.78
N VAL A 21 -7.09 -0.40 6.84
CA VAL A 21 -6.29 -0.60 8.05
C VAL A 21 -5.37 -1.79 7.86
N SER A 22 -4.06 -1.56 7.93
CA SER A 22 -3.04 -2.61 7.84
C SER A 22 -2.82 -3.30 9.18
N ILE A 23 -2.79 -4.62 9.16
CA ILE A 23 -2.61 -5.50 10.32
C ILE A 23 -1.59 -6.58 9.95
N ASP A 24 -0.55 -6.76 10.77
CA ASP A 24 0.37 -7.89 10.60
C ASP A 24 -0.36 -9.21 10.85
N ALA A 25 -0.01 -10.24 10.08
CA ALA A 25 -0.65 -11.55 10.18
C ALA A 25 -0.51 -12.20 11.57
N SER A 26 0.41 -11.76 12.42
CA SER A 26 0.57 -12.27 13.78
C SER A 26 -0.25 -11.51 14.84
N GLU A 27 -0.75 -10.32 14.51
CA GLU A 27 -1.52 -9.50 15.45
C GLU A 27 -2.97 -10.01 15.60
N PRO A 28 -3.66 -9.71 16.70
CA PRO A 28 -5.09 -10.01 16.82
C PRO A 28 -5.89 -9.37 15.69
N PHE A 29 -6.80 -10.13 15.08
CA PHE A 29 -7.66 -9.63 14.01
C PHE A 29 -9.12 -9.61 14.48
N GLU A 30 -9.59 -8.43 14.87
CA GLU A 30 -10.96 -8.17 15.33
C GLU A 30 -11.60 -7.10 14.42
N PRO A 31 -12.10 -7.50 13.23
CA PRO A 31 -12.62 -6.54 12.27
C PRO A 31 -13.89 -5.86 12.75
N ARG A 32 -13.92 -4.52 12.68
CA ARG A 32 -15.12 -3.73 12.96
C ARG A 32 -16.12 -3.87 11.80
N PRO A 33 -17.42 -3.96 12.05
CA PRO A 33 -18.43 -3.98 10.99
C PRO A 33 -18.26 -2.78 10.04
N GLY A 34 -18.17 -3.04 8.74
CA GLY A 34 -17.96 -2.00 7.70
C GLY A 34 -16.53 -1.53 7.53
N GLY A 35 -15.57 -2.00 8.31
CA GLY A 35 -14.14 -1.70 8.12
C GLY A 35 -13.55 -2.42 6.91
N CYS A 36 -12.47 -1.87 6.36
CA CYS A 36 -11.65 -2.47 5.31
C CYS A 36 -10.23 -2.69 5.83
N TYR A 37 -9.65 -3.84 5.52
CA TYR A 37 -8.35 -4.23 6.06
C TYR A 37 -7.40 -4.73 4.99
N ALA A 38 -6.09 -4.50 5.21
CA ALA A 38 -5.03 -5.25 4.58
C ALA A 38 -4.40 -6.17 5.64
N VAL A 39 -4.08 -7.41 5.28
CA VAL A 39 -3.36 -8.35 6.17
C VAL A 39 -2.16 -8.90 5.44
N GLY A 40 -0.97 -8.84 6.07
CA GLY A 40 0.28 -9.28 5.50
C GLY A 40 1.30 -9.74 6.53
N ILE A 41 2.44 -10.19 6.04
CA ILE A 41 3.64 -10.47 6.84
C ILE A 41 4.66 -9.39 6.49
N HIS A 42 4.83 -8.44 7.42
CA HIS A 42 5.78 -7.36 7.26
C HIS A 42 7.23 -7.89 7.30
N PRO A 43 8.19 -7.34 6.54
CA PRO A 43 9.58 -7.80 6.55
C PRO A 43 10.27 -7.72 7.93
N TRP A 44 9.84 -6.85 8.82
CA TRP A 44 10.34 -6.80 10.19
C TRP A 44 9.87 -7.97 11.05
N HIS A 45 8.79 -8.63 10.66
CA HIS A 45 8.19 -9.78 11.34
C HIS A 45 8.26 -11.05 10.48
N ALA A 46 9.21 -11.11 9.55
CA ALA A 46 9.33 -12.18 8.58
C ALA A 46 9.50 -13.56 9.25
N ALA A 47 8.49 -14.41 9.14
CA ALA A 47 8.47 -15.78 9.65
C ALA A 47 7.56 -16.65 8.78
N ALA A 48 8.12 -17.78 8.27
CA ALA A 48 7.42 -18.62 7.30
C ALA A 48 6.22 -19.38 7.90
N ASP A 49 6.24 -19.64 9.18
CA ASP A 49 5.14 -20.28 9.93
C ASP A 49 3.89 -19.40 10.04
N ARG A 50 3.97 -18.14 9.65
CA ARG A 50 2.81 -17.22 9.60
C ARG A 50 1.98 -17.32 8.32
N LEU A 51 2.49 -17.95 7.26
CA LEU A 51 1.77 -18.07 5.99
C LEU A 51 0.39 -18.75 6.10
N PRO A 52 0.22 -19.85 6.88
CA PRO A 52 -1.11 -20.44 7.07
C PRO A 52 -2.11 -19.48 7.73
N LEU A 53 -1.65 -18.71 8.72
CA LEU A 53 -2.51 -17.74 9.42
C LEU A 53 -2.85 -16.56 8.50
N LEU A 54 -1.88 -16.07 7.73
CA LEU A 54 -2.13 -15.04 6.70
C LEU A 54 -3.22 -15.52 5.72
N ARG A 55 -3.08 -16.74 5.18
CA ARG A 55 -4.07 -17.29 4.23
C ARG A 55 -5.47 -17.37 4.83
N LEU A 56 -5.58 -17.81 6.09
CA LEU A 56 -6.85 -17.87 6.81
C LEU A 56 -7.49 -16.47 6.93
N ARG A 57 -6.72 -15.47 7.35
CA ARG A 57 -7.20 -14.10 7.54
C ARG A 57 -7.52 -13.40 6.23
N ALA A 58 -6.69 -13.63 5.21
CA ALA A 58 -6.90 -13.08 3.87
C ALA A 58 -8.21 -13.51 3.22
N ALA A 59 -8.79 -14.64 3.64
CA ALA A 59 -10.12 -15.11 3.18
C ALA A 59 -11.29 -14.33 3.80
N HIS A 60 -11.06 -13.53 4.85
CA HIS A 60 -12.13 -12.76 5.48
C HIS A 60 -12.68 -11.69 4.52
N PRO A 61 -14.02 -11.48 4.42
CA PRO A 61 -14.62 -10.54 3.46
C PRO A 61 -14.15 -9.09 3.61
N GLN A 62 -13.85 -8.65 4.83
CA GLN A 62 -13.37 -7.29 5.10
C GLN A 62 -11.86 -7.11 4.84
N VAL A 63 -11.12 -8.17 4.57
CA VAL A 63 -9.74 -8.07 4.10
C VAL A 63 -9.77 -7.85 2.60
N VAL A 64 -9.54 -6.62 2.18
CA VAL A 64 -9.67 -6.18 0.79
C VAL A 64 -8.34 -6.11 0.06
N MET A 65 -7.22 -6.11 0.79
CA MET A 65 -5.85 -6.10 0.23
C MET A 65 -4.97 -7.11 0.96
N ILE A 66 -3.88 -7.54 0.32
CA ILE A 66 -2.78 -8.26 0.98
C ILE A 66 -1.68 -7.25 1.30
N GLY A 67 -1.17 -7.31 2.50
CA GLY A 67 -0.11 -6.41 2.98
C GLY A 67 -0.39 -5.95 4.42
N GLU A 68 0.54 -5.34 5.04
CA GLU A 68 1.79 -4.82 4.49
C GLU A 68 2.76 -5.97 4.19
N ALA A 69 3.21 -6.07 2.96
CA ALA A 69 4.15 -7.09 2.51
C ALA A 69 5.32 -6.42 1.78
N GLY A 70 6.50 -7.01 1.78
CA GLY A 70 7.59 -6.39 1.02
C GLY A 70 8.99 -6.70 1.49
N LEU A 71 9.91 -5.76 1.23
CA LEU A 71 11.34 -5.95 1.38
C LEU A 71 11.99 -4.75 2.09
N ASP A 72 12.77 -5.01 3.12
CA ASP A 72 13.47 -3.97 3.87
C ASP A 72 14.91 -4.40 4.17
N ARG A 73 15.90 -3.68 3.63
CA ARG A 73 17.33 -3.95 3.92
C ARG A 73 17.74 -3.57 5.34
N LEU A 74 16.88 -2.89 6.09
CA LEU A 74 17.13 -2.54 7.49
C LEU A 74 16.51 -3.54 8.47
N ALA A 75 15.67 -4.47 7.97
CA ALA A 75 15.10 -5.55 8.78
C ALA A 75 16.18 -6.59 9.15
N GLU A 76 16.01 -7.23 10.31
CA GLU A 76 16.92 -8.28 10.78
C GLU A 76 16.85 -9.56 9.94
N ALA A 77 15.67 -9.86 9.39
CA ALA A 77 15.46 -11.05 8.59
C ALA A 77 16.31 -11.04 7.29
N PRO A 78 16.95 -12.17 6.93
CA PRO A 78 17.72 -12.26 5.69
C PRO A 78 16.87 -11.90 4.47
N MET A 79 17.46 -11.21 3.50
CA MET A 79 16.75 -10.82 2.26
C MET A 79 16.18 -12.02 1.51
N SER A 80 16.83 -13.18 1.54
CA SER A 80 16.33 -14.41 0.94
C SER A 80 14.99 -14.85 1.52
N LEU A 81 14.84 -14.79 2.85
CA LEU A 81 13.58 -15.11 3.53
C LEU A 81 12.51 -14.06 3.23
N GLN A 82 12.89 -12.77 3.23
CA GLN A 82 11.96 -11.70 2.88
C GLN A 82 11.41 -11.88 1.46
N ILE A 83 12.26 -12.20 0.48
CA ILE A 83 11.87 -12.45 -0.91
C ILE A 83 10.93 -13.66 -0.99
N GLU A 84 11.26 -14.77 -0.33
CA GLU A 84 10.42 -15.97 -0.29
C GLU A 84 9.00 -15.64 0.22
N LEU A 85 8.91 -14.93 1.37
CA LEU A 85 7.64 -14.54 1.97
C LEU A 85 6.88 -13.53 1.12
N PHE A 86 7.59 -12.57 0.53
CA PHE A 86 6.98 -11.60 -0.37
C PHE A 86 6.39 -12.27 -1.61
N GLU A 87 7.12 -13.20 -2.24
CA GLU A 87 6.59 -13.98 -3.38
C GLU A 87 5.37 -14.82 -3.01
N ALA A 88 5.37 -15.45 -1.82
CA ALA A 88 4.21 -16.18 -1.34
C ALA A 88 2.98 -15.28 -1.19
N GLN A 89 3.17 -14.05 -0.70
CA GLN A 89 2.11 -13.05 -0.56
C GLN A 89 1.64 -12.51 -1.91
N VAL A 90 2.55 -12.31 -2.87
CA VAL A 90 2.19 -11.96 -4.25
C VAL A 90 1.29 -13.04 -4.87
N ARG A 91 1.66 -14.31 -4.76
CA ARG A 91 0.83 -15.42 -5.28
C ARG A 91 -0.52 -15.51 -4.60
N LEU A 92 -0.57 -15.26 -3.28
CA LEU A 92 -1.83 -15.22 -2.54
C LEU A 92 -2.72 -14.06 -2.99
N ALA A 93 -2.15 -12.89 -3.25
CA ALA A 93 -2.86 -11.72 -3.76
C ALA A 93 -3.50 -12.02 -5.13
N ASP A 94 -2.74 -12.64 -6.04
CA ASP A 94 -3.25 -13.05 -7.36
C ASP A 94 -4.36 -14.12 -7.25
N GLU A 95 -4.16 -15.14 -6.41
CA GLU A 95 -5.16 -16.19 -6.15
C GLU A 95 -6.50 -15.58 -5.67
N LEU A 96 -6.42 -14.61 -4.75
CA LEU A 96 -7.59 -13.97 -4.16
C LEU A 96 -8.08 -12.75 -4.95
N ARG A 97 -7.38 -12.36 -6.02
CA ARG A 97 -7.63 -11.13 -6.82
C ARG A 97 -7.69 -9.88 -5.95
N LYS A 98 -6.75 -9.76 -5.02
CA LYS A 98 -6.65 -8.62 -4.10
C LYS A 98 -5.42 -7.78 -4.43
N PRO A 99 -5.51 -6.45 -4.36
CA PRO A 99 -4.33 -5.58 -4.46
C PRO A 99 -3.30 -5.86 -3.39
N LEU A 100 -2.04 -5.48 -3.65
CA LEU A 100 -0.93 -5.55 -2.70
C LEU A 100 -0.56 -4.15 -2.19
N ILE A 101 -0.48 -3.97 -0.86
CA ILE A 101 0.19 -2.85 -0.20
C ILE A 101 1.62 -3.27 0.11
N ILE A 102 2.60 -2.50 -0.39
CA ILE A 102 3.99 -2.89 -0.43
C ILE A 102 4.86 -1.94 0.38
N HIS A 103 5.55 -2.50 1.36
CA HIS A 103 6.67 -1.88 2.06
C HIS A 103 7.96 -2.11 1.27
N CYS A 104 8.71 -1.04 0.96
CA CYS A 104 10.01 -1.21 0.33
C CYS A 104 11.04 -0.19 0.81
N VAL A 105 12.06 -0.67 1.54
CA VAL A 105 13.18 0.15 2.00
C VAL A 105 14.50 -0.37 1.43
N ARG A 106 15.14 0.45 0.57
CA ARG A 106 16.45 0.18 -0.05
C ARG A 106 16.58 -1.16 -0.80
N ALA A 107 15.44 -1.79 -1.19
CA ALA A 107 15.39 -3.09 -1.88
C ALA A 107 14.64 -3.01 -3.23
N TRP A 108 14.75 -1.86 -3.90
CA TRP A 108 13.99 -1.56 -5.13
C TRP A 108 14.35 -2.50 -6.30
N GLY A 109 15.62 -2.90 -6.40
CA GLY A 109 16.06 -3.85 -7.43
C GLY A 109 15.37 -5.22 -7.25
N GLU A 110 15.41 -5.74 -6.04
CA GLU A 110 14.80 -7.03 -5.69
C GLU A 110 13.27 -6.98 -5.89
N LEU A 111 12.62 -5.88 -5.50
CA LEU A 111 11.19 -5.67 -5.71
C LEU A 111 10.83 -5.75 -7.19
N LEU A 112 11.57 -5.05 -8.05
CA LEU A 112 11.35 -5.04 -9.50
C LEU A 112 11.67 -6.39 -10.14
N ASP A 113 12.68 -7.09 -9.65
CA ASP A 113 13.02 -8.45 -10.11
C ASP A 113 11.89 -9.45 -9.78
N VAL A 114 11.30 -9.37 -8.59
CA VAL A 114 10.11 -10.18 -8.23
C VAL A 114 8.94 -9.82 -9.15
N ARG A 115 8.65 -8.52 -9.35
CA ARG A 115 7.58 -8.07 -10.26
C ARG A 115 7.76 -8.60 -11.68
N LYS A 116 8.98 -8.47 -12.23
CA LYS A 116 9.31 -8.94 -13.58
C LYS A 116 9.21 -10.46 -13.72
N ARG A 117 9.61 -11.21 -12.71
CA ARG A 117 9.64 -12.68 -12.73
C ARG A 117 8.25 -13.29 -12.54
N LEU A 118 7.48 -12.79 -11.58
CA LEU A 118 6.16 -13.34 -11.29
C LEU A 118 5.06 -12.83 -12.23
N ARG A 119 5.21 -11.59 -12.74
CA ARG A 119 4.21 -10.93 -13.62
C ARG A 119 2.80 -11.00 -13.06
N PRO A 120 2.58 -10.60 -11.80
CA PRO A 120 1.28 -10.72 -11.16
C PRO A 120 0.24 -9.83 -11.83
N ASP A 121 -1.01 -10.29 -11.84
CA ASP A 121 -2.16 -9.53 -12.33
C ASP A 121 -2.66 -8.53 -11.26
N SER A 122 -2.47 -8.83 -9.98
CA SER A 122 -2.88 -7.99 -8.87
C SER A 122 -2.22 -6.60 -8.92
N PRO A 123 -2.98 -5.52 -8.66
CA PRO A 123 -2.43 -4.17 -8.54
C PRO A 123 -1.44 -4.07 -7.37
N TRP A 124 -0.31 -3.42 -7.61
CA TRP A 124 0.73 -3.17 -6.60
C TRP A 124 0.77 -1.69 -6.22
N ILE A 125 0.70 -1.39 -4.95
CA ILE A 125 0.80 -0.04 -4.39
C ILE A 125 1.96 0.00 -3.42
N VAL A 126 3.00 0.76 -3.74
CA VAL A 126 4.09 1.04 -2.79
C VAL A 126 3.63 2.14 -1.86
N HIS A 127 3.51 1.83 -0.57
CA HIS A 127 3.14 2.81 0.43
C HIS A 127 4.35 3.65 0.91
N GLY A 128 4.08 4.78 1.55
CA GLY A 128 5.09 5.62 2.18
C GLY A 128 6.19 6.11 1.23
N PHE A 129 5.88 6.35 -0.06
CA PHE A 129 6.93 6.62 -1.04
C PHE A 129 7.63 7.97 -0.81
N ARG A 130 8.95 7.92 -0.57
CA ARG A 130 9.81 9.09 -0.32
C ARG A 130 10.99 9.18 -1.30
N GLY A 131 10.99 8.36 -2.34
CA GLY A 131 12.01 8.35 -3.38
C GLY A 131 11.96 9.57 -4.29
N LYS A 132 13.00 9.74 -5.13
CA LYS A 132 13.08 10.79 -6.15
C LYS A 132 12.29 10.41 -7.41
N SER A 133 11.98 11.40 -8.26
CA SER A 133 11.26 11.21 -9.53
C SER A 133 11.82 10.11 -10.45
N PRO A 134 13.14 9.90 -10.63
CA PRO A 134 13.63 8.80 -11.45
C PRO A 134 13.24 7.41 -10.94
N LEU A 135 13.25 7.20 -9.61
CA LEU A 135 12.76 5.95 -9.01
C LEU A 135 11.25 5.82 -9.15
N ALA A 136 10.50 6.91 -8.93
CA ALA A 136 9.06 6.92 -9.15
C ALA A 136 8.73 6.50 -10.59
N THR A 137 9.41 7.09 -11.59
CA THR A 137 9.24 6.74 -13.00
C THR A 137 9.49 5.25 -13.24
N GLN A 138 10.57 4.69 -12.71
CA GLN A 138 10.90 3.27 -12.87
C GLN A 138 9.81 2.34 -12.32
N LEU A 139 9.29 2.66 -11.13
CA LEU A 139 8.21 1.88 -10.50
C LEU A 139 6.90 2.00 -11.28
N LEU A 140 6.55 3.21 -11.72
CA LEU A 140 5.36 3.48 -12.53
C LEU A 140 5.42 2.77 -13.90
N ASP A 141 6.58 2.75 -14.55
CA ASP A 141 6.81 2.04 -15.83
C ASP A 141 6.71 0.51 -15.65
N ALA A 142 7.04 -0.01 -14.46
CA ALA A 142 6.82 -1.40 -14.09
C ALA A 142 5.34 -1.72 -13.72
N GLY A 143 4.45 -0.73 -13.82
CA GLY A 143 3.01 -0.90 -13.60
C GLY A 143 2.56 -0.75 -12.14
N LEU A 144 3.44 -0.27 -11.23
CA LEU A 144 3.09 -0.02 -9.85
C LEU A 144 2.36 1.34 -9.69
N SER A 145 1.63 1.48 -8.60
CA SER A 145 1.14 2.76 -8.08
C SER A 145 1.90 3.16 -6.83
N LEU A 146 1.89 4.44 -6.49
CA LEU A 146 2.60 4.96 -5.32
C LEU A 146 1.64 5.70 -4.39
N SER A 147 1.80 5.51 -3.09
CA SER A 147 1.04 6.21 -2.07
C SER A 147 1.93 7.21 -1.33
N PHE A 148 1.33 8.33 -0.94
CA PHE A 148 2.03 9.46 -0.33
C PHE A 148 1.31 9.94 0.92
N GLY A 149 2.08 10.10 2.00
CA GLY A 149 1.70 10.83 3.20
C GLY A 149 2.35 12.22 3.22
N LEU A 150 2.43 12.84 4.40
CA LEU A 150 3.02 14.18 4.59
C LEU A 150 4.51 14.25 4.21
N LEU A 151 5.25 13.15 4.43
CA LEU A 151 6.68 13.10 4.13
C LEU A 151 6.90 12.61 2.70
N HIS A 152 6.77 13.49 1.72
CA HIS A 152 6.96 13.18 0.32
C HIS A 152 7.94 14.12 -0.37
N ARG A 153 8.29 13.80 -1.60
CA ARG A 153 9.10 14.66 -2.48
C ARG A 153 8.22 15.23 -3.59
N PRO A 154 8.20 16.57 -3.77
CA PRO A 154 7.35 17.22 -4.77
C PRO A 154 7.57 16.73 -6.20
N ASP A 155 8.82 16.45 -6.58
CA ASP A 155 9.19 15.94 -7.90
C ASP A 155 8.57 14.56 -8.20
N ALA A 156 8.64 13.65 -7.24
CA ALA A 156 8.06 12.30 -7.36
C ALA A 156 6.54 12.32 -7.28
N LEU A 157 5.98 13.18 -6.41
CA LEU A 157 4.54 13.38 -6.29
C LEU A 157 3.94 13.84 -7.63
N ARG A 158 4.55 14.87 -8.26
CA ARG A 158 4.12 15.38 -9.57
C ARG A 158 4.20 14.30 -10.64
N THR A 159 5.32 13.58 -10.73
CA THR A 159 5.51 12.48 -11.67
C THR A 159 4.40 11.42 -11.53
N THR A 160 4.04 11.08 -10.30
CA THR A 160 3.03 10.05 -10.01
C THR A 160 1.61 10.55 -10.34
N TRP A 161 1.34 11.83 -10.06
CA TRP A 161 0.08 12.48 -10.42
C TRP A 161 -0.14 12.49 -11.94
N ASP A 162 0.86 12.91 -12.71
CA ASP A 162 0.80 12.99 -14.17
C ASP A 162 0.56 11.61 -14.83
N ARG A 163 1.05 10.55 -14.20
CA ARG A 163 0.82 9.15 -14.62
C ARG A 163 -0.50 8.57 -14.11
N ARG A 164 -1.28 9.32 -13.34
CA ARG A 164 -2.56 8.88 -12.75
C ARG A 164 -2.45 7.60 -11.92
N ARG A 165 -1.40 7.49 -11.09
CA ARG A 165 -1.12 6.33 -10.24
C ARG A 165 -0.86 6.70 -8.78
N LEU A 166 -1.35 7.89 -8.38
CA LEU A 166 -1.18 8.44 -7.04
C LEU A 166 -2.29 7.96 -6.12
N PHE A 167 -1.90 7.53 -4.92
CA PHE A 167 -2.77 7.32 -3.77
C PHE A 167 -2.33 8.21 -2.61
N VAL A 168 -3.22 8.39 -1.63
CA VAL A 168 -2.98 9.18 -0.41
C VAL A 168 -3.15 8.27 0.80
N GLU A 169 -2.31 8.47 1.82
CA GLU A 169 -2.29 7.67 3.03
C GLU A 169 -1.92 8.47 4.27
N THR A 170 -2.23 7.93 5.44
CA THR A 170 -1.74 8.45 6.72
C THR A 170 -0.61 7.61 7.31
N ASP A 171 -0.51 6.31 6.99
CA ASP A 171 0.45 5.37 7.56
C ASP A 171 0.35 5.36 9.10
N ASP A 172 1.43 5.59 9.82
CA ASP A 172 1.49 5.75 11.28
C ASP A 172 1.18 7.18 11.77
N SER A 173 0.99 8.13 10.87
CA SER A 173 0.78 9.52 11.24
C SER A 173 -0.52 9.72 12.03
N PRO A 174 -0.50 10.48 13.14
CA PRO A 174 -1.72 10.89 13.83
C PRO A 174 -2.47 12.01 13.11
N THR A 175 -1.90 12.55 12.03
CA THR A 175 -2.49 13.66 11.27
C THR A 175 -3.76 13.20 10.56
N PRO A 176 -4.85 13.95 10.66
CA PRO A 176 -6.08 13.64 9.92
C PRO A 176 -5.83 13.57 8.41
N ILE A 177 -6.48 12.63 7.74
CA ILE A 177 -6.30 12.43 6.28
C ILE A 177 -6.63 13.70 5.47
N VAL A 178 -7.53 14.55 5.94
CA VAL A 178 -7.89 15.81 5.27
C VAL A 178 -6.68 16.73 5.14
N GLU A 179 -5.85 16.82 6.18
CA GLU A 179 -4.64 17.66 6.15
C GLU A 179 -3.59 17.10 5.18
N VAL A 180 -3.52 15.77 5.04
CA VAL A 180 -2.65 15.13 4.03
C VAL A 180 -3.12 15.48 2.62
N TYR A 181 -4.43 15.43 2.36
CA TYR A 181 -5.00 15.85 1.07
C TYR A 181 -4.74 17.32 0.78
N GLU A 182 -4.92 18.21 1.77
CA GLU A 182 -4.65 19.66 1.63
C GLU A 182 -3.17 19.92 1.29
N CYS A 183 -2.25 19.25 1.98
CA CYS A 183 -0.82 19.34 1.71
C CYS A 183 -0.48 18.90 0.28
N ILE A 184 -0.96 17.72 -0.13
CA ILE A 184 -0.68 17.14 -1.46
C ILE A 184 -1.34 17.98 -2.56
N ALA A 185 -2.58 18.43 -2.38
CA ALA A 185 -3.28 19.28 -3.34
C ALA A 185 -2.56 20.62 -3.54
N GLY A 186 -2.07 21.23 -2.44
CA GLY A 186 -1.25 22.43 -2.48
C GLY A 186 0.03 22.27 -3.30
N GLU A 187 0.79 21.19 -3.08
CA GLU A 187 2.01 20.86 -3.83
C GLU A 187 1.74 20.60 -5.33
N LEU A 188 0.62 19.99 -5.65
CA LEU A 188 0.20 19.72 -7.02
C LEU A 188 -0.43 20.92 -7.72
N HIS A 189 -0.77 21.98 -6.98
CA HIS A 189 -1.53 23.15 -7.45
C HIS A 189 -2.91 22.77 -8.05
N VAL A 190 -3.61 21.86 -7.36
CA VAL A 190 -4.98 21.44 -7.70
C VAL A 190 -5.90 21.66 -6.50
N SER A 191 -7.23 21.61 -6.71
CA SER A 191 -8.14 21.62 -5.57
C SER A 191 -8.19 20.26 -4.86
N VAL A 192 -8.51 20.26 -3.56
CA VAL A 192 -8.69 19.05 -2.77
C VAL A 192 -9.77 18.14 -3.39
N GLU A 193 -10.85 18.76 -3.94
CA GLU A 193 -11.92 18.04 -4.62
C GLU A 193 -11.44 17.30 -5.87
N SER A 194 -10.57 17.94 -6.65
CA SER A 194 -9.99 17.33 -7.86
C SER A 194 -9.10 16.14 -7.49
N LEU A 195 -8.24 16.29 -6.48
CA LEU A 195 -7.40 15.21 -5.97
C LEU A 195 -8.25 14.06 -5.42
N ALA A 196 -9.24 14.39 -4.58
CA ALA A 196 -10.12 13.39 -3.97
C ALA A 196 -10.89 12.58 -5.03
N HIS A 197 -11.47 13.25 -6.03
CA HIS A 197 -12.18 12.60 -7.11
C HIS A 197 -11.27 11.64 -7.91
N ASP A 198 -10.04 12.04 -8.17
CA ASP A 198 -9.10 11.23 -8.93
C ASP A 198 -8.59 10.02 -8.11
N VAL A 199 -8.36 10.20 -6.80
CA VAL A 199 -8.03 9.10 -5.87
C VAL A 199 -9.22 8.14 -5.72
N GLU A 200 -10.45 8.65 -5.55
CA GLU A 200 -11.66 7.84 -5.46
C GLU A 200 -11.83 6.90 -6.66
N LYS A 201 -11.66 7.43 -7.88
CA LYS A 201 -11.72 6.61 -9.11
C LYS A 201 -10.72 5.47 -9.07
N ARG A 202 -9.47 5.75 -8.68
CA ARG A 202 -8.42 4.73 -8.61
C ARG A 202 -8.67 3.72 -7.49
N PHE A 203 -9.07 4.22 -6.31
CA PHE A 203 -9.38 3.35 -5.19
C PHE A 203 -10.52 2.38 -5.54
N THR A 204 -11.60 2.88 -6.12
CA THR A 204 -12.71 2.03 -6.54
C THR A 204 -12.28 1.00 -7.60
N ALA A 205 -11.42 1.41 -8.55
CA ALA A 205 -10.93 0.51 -9.60
C ALA A 205 -10.00 -0.61 -9.09
N LEU A 206 -9.48 -0.52 -7.85
CA LEU A 206 -8.67 -1.60 -7.27
C LEU A 206 -9.46 -2.89 -7.00
N PHE A 207 -10.78 -2.79 -6.87
CA PHE A 207 -11.65 -3.89 -6.43
C PHE A 207 -12.61 -4.40 -7.51
N HIS A 208 -12.38 -3.99 -8.75
CA HIS A 208 -13.13 -4.40 -9.96
C HIS A 208 -12.20 -5.01 -11.00
#